data_9150c3d761f5cdb8caf1167ee62be5a0
#
_entry.id   9150c3d761f5cdb8caf1167ee62be5a0
#
_cell.length_a   1.000
_cell.length_b   1.000
_cell.length_c   1.000
_cell.angle_alpha   90.00
_cell.angle_beta   90.00
_cell.angle_gamma   90.00
#
_symmetry.space_group_name_H-M   'P 1'
#
loop_
_entity.id
_entity.type
_entity.pdbx_description
1 polymer ?
#
loop_
_entity_poly.entity_id
_entity_poly.type
_entity_poly.pdbx_seq_one_letter_code
_entity_poly.pdbx_strand_id
1 'polypeptide(L)'
;MEKILECRSLSKIYKNAIALSGVSLEIGKGKIVGLLGPNGSGKTTLIKLANGLLTPTMGDILIDGLPVGVDTKKIVSYLPDHNFLSQWMTVEQMINYFADFYADFSRERADKMLENLGINRSLKIKTLSKGTQEKVALILVMSRRAKLYMLDEPIAGVDPATRDYILRTILSNYDENATIIISTHLIADVEQILSDVVFISRGEVVLCDTVDNIRQREGKSVDQLFREVFKC
;
A
#
# COMPACT_ATOMS: atom_id res chain seq x y z
N MET A 1 15.07 3.42 16.16
CA MET A 1 14.79 3.56 14.71
C MET A 1 13.85 4.73 14.49
N GLU A 2 14.05 5.50 13.41
CA GLU A 2 13.08 6.53 13.02
C GLU A 2 11.79 5.89 12.50
N LYS A 3 10.64 6.37 13.01
CA LYS A 3 9.33 5.85 12.65
C LYS A 3 8.75 6.62 11.48
N ILE A 4 8.13 5.93 10.53
CA ILE A 4 7.38 6.55 9.44
C ILE A 4 5.88 6.54 9.71
N LEU A 5 5.38 5.51 10.42
CA LEU A 5 4.00 5.41 10.85
C LEU A 5 3.95 5.02 12.32
N GLU A 6 3.12 5.71 13.10
CA GLU A 6 2.85 5.41 14.49
C GLU A 6 1.36 5.49 14.78
N CYS A 7 0.78 4.40 15.28
CA CYS A 7 -0.59 4.33 15.77
C CYS A 7 -0.57 4.19 17.29
N ARG A 8 -1.37 4.99 18.00
CA ARG A 8 -1.49 5.00 19.46
C ARG A 8 -2.91 4.71 19.87
N SER A 9 -3.17 3.48 20.32
CA SER A 9 -4.51 2.99 20.73
C SER A 9 -5.60 3.35 19.71
N LEU A 10 -5.27 3.23 18.42
CA LEU A 10 -6.10 3.66 17.31
C LEU A 10 -7.33 2.77 17.18
N SER A 11 -8.52 3.38 17.23
CA SER A 11 -9.79 2.67 17.07
C SER A 11 -10.68 3.31 16.01
N LYS A 12 -11.40 2.48 15.27
CA LYS A 12 -12.42 2.92 14.32
C LYS A 12 -13.67 2.08 14.43
N ILE A 13 -14.77 2.76 14.73
CA ILE A 13 -16.10 2.15 14.87
C ILE A 13 -17.02 2.74 13.80
N TYR A 14 -17.70 1.88 13.04
CA TYR A 14 -18.74 2.23 12.07
C TYR A 14 -20.10 1.82 12.65
N LYS A 15 -20.92 2.77 13.06
CA LYS A 15 -22.20 2.50 13.72
C LYS A 15 -22.04 1.42 14.82
N ASN A 16 -22.30 0.15 14.49
CA ASN A 16 -22.24 -0.97 15.44
C ASN A 16 -21.10 -1.97 15.13
N ALA A 17 -20.23 -1.66 14.16
CA ALA A 17 -19.14 -2.54 13.77
C ALA A 17 -17.78 -1.94 14.15
N ILE A 18 -16.99 -2.68 14.93
CA ILE A 18 -15.62 -2.31 15.27
C ILE A 18 -14.72 -2.77 14.12
N ALA A 19 -14.11 -1.81 13.42
CA ALA A 19 -13.18 -2.09 12.33
C ALA A 19 -11.72 -2.11 12.80
N LEU A 20 -11.38 -1.27 13.81
CA LEU A 20 -10.10 -1.29 14.52
C LEU A 20 -10.36 -1.10 16.01
N SER A 21 -9.62 -1.84 16.84
CA SER A 21 -9.77 -1.88 18.30
C SER A 21 -8.41 -1.67 18.97
N GLY A 22 -8.13 -0.45 19.44
CA GLY A 22 -6.95 -0.14 20.24
C GLY A 22 -5.60 -0.43 19.58
N VAL A 23 -5.50 -0.34 18.24
CA VAL A 23 -4.29 -0.65 17.50
C VAL A 23 -3.14 0.27 17.92
N SER A 24 -2.08 -0.33 18.47
CA SER A 24 -0.79 0.31 18.72
C SER A 24 0.26 -0.35 17.84
N LEU A 25 0.83 0.43 16.90
CA LEU A 25 1.72 -0.08 15.86
C LEU A 25 2.76 0.97 15.51
N GLU A 26 4.01 0.55 15.36
CA GLU A 26 5.10 1.38 14.92
C GLU A 26 5.78 0.75 13.70
N ILE A 27 5.93 1.51 12.62
CA ILE A 27 6.63 1.08 11.40
C ILE A 27 7.84 2.00 11.20
N GLY A 28 9.03 1.40 11.08
CA GLY A 28 10.28 2.09 10.80
C GLY A 28 10.41 2.55 9.35
N LYS A 29 11.32 3.50 9.11
CA LYS A 29 11.69 3.94 7.75
C LYS A 29 12.51 2.88 7.00
N GLY A 30 12.49 2.93 5.66
CA GLY A 30 13.30 2.08 4.80
C GLY A 30 12.88 0.61 4.79
N LYS A 31 11.58 0.33 4.96
CA LYS A 31 11.03 -1.02 5.09
C LYS A 31 10.01 -1.33 3.99
N ILE A 32 9.92 -2.60 3.59
CA ILE A 32 8.78 -3.12 2.84
C ILE A 32 7.97 -3.98 3.80
N VAL A 33 6.81 -3.50 4.20
CA VAL A 33 5.98 -4.07 5.26
C VAL A 33 4.74 -4.71 4.69
N GLY A 34 4.51 -5.98 4.95
CA GLY A 34 3.26 -6.67 4.66
C GLY A 34 2.23 -6.42 5.75
N LEU A 35 1.14 -5.74 5.40
CA LEU A 35 -0.06 -5.62 6.24
C LEU A 35 -1.02 -6.76 5.89
N LEU A 36 -0.96 -7.85 6.65
CA LEU A 36 -1.52 -9.13 6.28
C LEU A 36 -2.72 -9.49 7.17
N GLY A 37 -3.74 -10.10 6.59
CA GLY A 37 -4.94 -10.49 7.32
C GLY A 37 -6.07 -10.89 6.39
N PRO A 38 -7.07 -11.63 6.87
CA PRO A 38 -8.22 -12.00 6.06
C PRO A 38 -9.06 -10.79 5.65
N ASN A 39 -9.97 -10.98 4.71
CA ASN A 39 -10.90 -9.92 4.31
C ASN A 39 -11.74 -9.47 5.52
N GLY A 40 -11.93 -8.15 5.65
CA GLY A 40 -12.65 -7.57 6.79
C GLY A 40 -11.84 -7.45 8.09
N SER A 41 -10.54 -7.80 8.11
CA SER A 41 -9.71 -7.70 9.31
C SER A 41 -9.37 -6.27 9.76
N GLY A 42 -9.56 -5.25 8.91
CA GLY A 42 -9.29 -3.85 9.23
C GLY A 42 -8.16 -3.19 8.41
N LYS A 43 -7.44 -3.93 7.52
CA LYS A 43 -6.31 -3.42 6.72
C LYS A 43 -6.64 -2.13 5.97
N THR A 44 -7.65 -2.17 5.11
CA THR A 44 -8.12 -0.99 4.34
C THR A 44 -8.56 0.16 5.24
N THR A 45 -9.17 -0.15 6.40
CA THR A 45 -9.55 0.88 7.37
C THR A 45 -8.32 1.59 7.95
N LEU A 46 -7.28 0.84 8.33
CA LEU A 46 -6.01 1.40 8.82
C LEU A 46 -5.36 2.29 7.75
N ILE A 47 -5.26 1.79 6.51
CA ILE A 47 -4.71 2.55 5.38
C ILE A 47 -5.51 3.84 5.13
N LYS A 48 -6.84 3.79 5.14
CA LYS A 48 -7.69 4.98 4.93
C LYS A 48 -7.55 6.00 6.06
N LEU A 49 -7.38 5.57 7.31
CA LEU A 49 -7.07 6.45 8.43
C LEU A 49 -5.70 7.13 8.25
N ALA A 50 -4.68 6.37 7.88
CA ALA A 50 -3.33 6.90 7.63
C ALA A 50 -3.28 7.90 6.46
N ASN A 51 -4.19 7.76 5.48
CA ASN A 51 -4.32 8.70 4.36
C ASN A 51 -5.28 9.88 4.66
N GLY A 52 -5.88 9.96 5.86
CA GLY A 52 -6.84 11.00 6.22
C GLY A 52 -8.14 10.96 5.42
N LEU A 53 -8.49 9.77 4.88
CA LEU A 53 -9.78 9.51 4.22
C LEU A 53 -10.87 9.14 5.23
N LEU A 54 -10.44 8.79 6.44
CA LEU A 54 -11.29 8.52 7.59
C LEU A 54 -10.72 9.22 8.82
N THR A 55 -11.59 9.55 9.76
CA THR A 55 -11.19 10.09 11.08
C THR A 55 -11.24 8.97 12.11
N PRO A 56 -10.24 8.83 13.00
CA PRO A 56 -10.28 7.90 14.11
C PRO A 56 -11.51 8.14 15.00
N THR A 57 -12.03 7.07 15.60
CA THR A 57 -13.03 7.19 16.68
C THR A 57 -12.33 7.46 18.02
N MET A 58 -11.16 6.82 18.23
CA MET A 58 -10.31 7.02 19.40
C MET A 58 -8.86 6.81 19.01
N GLY A 59 -7.93 7.37 19.79
CA GLY A 59 -6.50 7.28 19.56
C GLY A 59 -6.00 8.16 18.42
N ASP A 60 -4.71 8.07 18.14
CA ASP A 60 -4.01 8.92 17.20
C ASP A 60 -3.21 8.11 16.17
N ILE A 61 -2.96 8.75 15.02
CA ILE A 61 -2.06 8.23 13.99
C ILE A 61 -1.13 9.35 13.52
N LEU A 62 0.16 9.05 13.47
CA LEU A 62 1.19 9.98 13.03
C LEU A 62 1.93 9.39 11.82
N ILE A 63 2.27 10.24 10.86
CA ILE A 63 3.12 9.93 9.71
C ILE A 63 4.35 10.83 9.75
N ASP A 64 5.54 10.22 9.81
CA ASP A 64 6.83 10.93 9.97
C ASP A 64 6.80 11.93 11.16
N GLY A 65 6.14 11.53 12.27
CA GLY A 65 5.95 12.34 13.47
C GLY A 65 4.87 13.41 13.37
N LEU A 66 4.21 13.58 12.22
CA LEU A 66 3.17 14.60 11.99
C LEU A 66 1.77 14.00 12.09
N PRO A 67 0.79 14.72 12.65
CA PRO A 67 -0.62 14.34 12.57
C PRO A 67 -1.08 14.24 11.11
N VAL A 68 -1.94 13.27 10.84
CA VAL A 68 -2.49 13.07 9.49
C VAL A 68 -3.23 14.33 9.00
N GLY A 69 -2.80 14.86 7.87
CA GLY A 69 -3.32 16.11 7.33
C GLY A 69 -2.70 16.49 5.98
N VAL A 70 -2.71 17.79 5.67
CA VAL A 70 -2.20 18.30 4.38
C VAL A 70 -0.70 17.99 4.20
N ASP A 71 0.09 18.14 5.26
CA ASP A 71 1.55 17.92 5.16
C ASP A 71 1.91 16.45 4.99
N THR A 72 1.18 15.55 5.64
CA THR A 72 1.40 14.10 5.43
C THR A 72 1.01 13.65 4.03
N LYS A 73 0.01 14.27 3.38
CA LYS A 73 -0.37 13.98 1.99
C LYS A 73 0.71 14.32 0.97
N LYS A 74 1.61 15.24 1.31
CA LYS A 74 2.77 15.58 0.47
C LYS A 74 3.82 14.46 0.42
N ILE A 75 3.89 13.64 1.46
CA ILE A 75 4.90 12.60 1.64
C ILE A 75 4.35 11.17 1.56
N VAL A 76 3.03 11.01 1.41
CA VAL A 76 2.36 9.71 1.26
C VAL A 76 1.87 9.55 -0.17
N SER A 77 2.14 8.39 -0.77
CA SER A 77 1.58 7.96 -2.04
C SER A 77 0.66 6.75 -1.81
N TYR A 78 -0.57 6.81 -2.27
CA TYR A 78 -1.60 5.83 -1.98
C TYR A 78 -2.18 5.20 -3.24
N LEU A 79 -2.17 3.87 -3.29
CA LEU A 79 -2.89 3.07 -4.27
C LEU A 79 -4.09 2.41 -3.57
N PRO A 80 -5.32 2.83 -3.87
CA PRO A 80 -6.53 2.23 -3.28
C PRO A 80 -6.86 0.87 -3.90
N ASP A 81 -7.67 0.09 -3.20
CA ASP A 81 -8.21 -1.22 -3.60
C ASP A 81 -9.22 -1.16 -4.77
N HIS A 82 -9.59 0.03 -5.18
CA HIS A 82 -10.53 0.29 -6.27
C HIS A 82 -9.95 1.25 -7.30
N ASN A 83 -10.47 1.18 -8.51
CA ASN A 83 -10.02 2.05 -9.60
C ASN A 83 -10.39 3.52 -9.31
N PHE A 84 -9.38 4.37 -9.19
CA PHE A 84 -9.51 5.81 -8.98
C PHE A 84 -9.28 6.63 -10.25
N LEU A 85 -8.92 5.98 -11.38
CA LEU A 85 -8.60 6.65 -12.62
C LEU A 85 -9.85 7.28 -13.26
N SER A 86 -9.74 8.53 -13.69
CA SER A 86 -10.81 9.23 -14.41
C SER A 86 -11.03 8.62 -15.80
N GLN A 87 -12.12 7.89 -15.97
CA GLN A 87 -12.40 7.08 -17.17
C GLN A 87 -12.49 7.88 -18.49
N TRP A 88 -12.80 9.17 -18.41
CA TRP A 88 -12.91 10.07 -19.58
C TRP A 88 -11.58 10.70 -20.00
N MET A 89 -10.58 10.70 -19.12
CA MET A 89 -9.23 11.20 -19.40
C MET A 89 -8.42 10.23 -20.25
N THR A 90 -7.43 10.75 -20.98
CA THR A 90 -6.37 9.94 -21.58
C THR A 90 -5.30 9.62 -20.53
N VAL A 91 -4.44 8.65 -20.82
CA VAL A 91 -3.27 8.34 -19.96
C VAL A 91 -2.40 9.58 -19.77
N GLU A 92 -2.13 10.33 -20.85
CA GLU A 92 -1.36 11.57 -20.79
C GLU A 92 -2.02 12.64 -19.90
N GLN A 93 -3.34 12.80 -19.99
CA GLN A 93 -4.07 13.73 -19.12
C GLN A 93 -4.00 13.34 -17.65
N MET A 94 -4.01 12.03 -17.34
CA MET A 94 -3.81 11.55 -15.96
C MET A 94 -2.40 11.85 -15.44
N ILE A 95 -1.38 11.70 -16.29
CA ILE A 95 0.01 12.05 -15.93
C ILE A 95 0.12 13.55 -15.65
N ASN A 96 -0.42 14.39 -16.54
CA ASN A 96 -0.42 15.83 -16.35
C ASN A 96 -1.14 16.22 -15.06
N TYR A 97 -2.30 15.64 -14.80
CA TYR A 97 -3.04 15.87 -13.56
C TYR A 97 -2.22 15.55 -12.30
N PHE A 98 -1.50 14.41 -12.30
CA PHE A 98 -0.63 14.06 -11.17
C PHE A 98 0.57 14.99 -11.05
N ALA A 99 1.18 15.38 -12.17
CA ALA A 99 2.30 16.31 -12.19
C ALA A 99 1.92 17.71 -11.68
N ASP A 100 0.71 18.17 -12.01
CA ASP A 100 0.19 19.46 -11.53
C ASP A 100 -0.19 19.42 -10.04
N PHE A 101 -0.66 18.26 -9.55
CA PHE A 101 -1.15 18.14 -8.17
C PHE A 101 -0.06 17.81 -7.16
N TYR A 102 0.95 17.02 -7.56
CA TYR A 102 2.02 16.53 -6.68
C TYR A 102 3.38 17.06 -7.11
N ALA A 103 3.95 17.97 -6.32
CA ALA A 103 5.26 18.56 -6.58
C ALA A 103 6.41 17.52 -6.60
N ASP A 104 6.21 16.35 -5.97
CA ASP A 104 7.15 15.23 -5.92
C ASP A 104 6.95 14.22 -7.05
N PHE A 105 6.02 14.46 -7.99
CA PHE A 105 5.78 13.56 -9.11
C PHE A 105 6.90 13.64 -10.15
N SER A 106 7.48 12.48 -10.48
CA SER A 106 8.52 12.36 -11.51
C SER A 106 7.93 11.92 -12.84
N ARG A 107 7.74 12.89 -13.74
CA ARG A 107 7.27 12.62 -15.11
C ARG A 107 8.19 11.64 -15.84
N GLU A 108 9.50 11.79 -15.68
CA GLU A 108 10.50 10.90 -16.27
C GLU A 108 10.30 9.43 -15.86
N ARG A 109 10.02 9.18 -14.58
CA ARG A 109 9.69 7.82 -14.10
C ARG A 109 8.42 7.27 -14.74
N ALA A 110 7.36 8.09 -14.79
CA ALA A 110 6.11 7.70 -15.43
C ALA A 110 6.30 7.36 -16.90
N ASP A 111 7.01 8.21 -17.61
CA ASP A 111 7.30 8.06 -19.05
C ASP A 111 8.06 6.76 -19.33
N LYS A 112 9.12 6.49 -18.57
CA LYS A 112 9.91 5.26 -18.70
C LYS A 112 9.10 3.99 -18.44
N MET A 113 8.24 4.02 -17.41
CA MET A 113 7.38 2.87 -17.10
C MET A 113 6.32 2.64 -18.18
N LEU A 114 5.72 3.69 -18.74
CA LEU A 114 4.78 3.58 -19.85
C LEU A 114 5.42 3.04 -21.12
N GLU A 115 6.63 3.50 -21.45
CA GLU A 115 7.41 3.02 -22.60
C GLU A 115 7.75 1.53 -22.47
N ASN A 116 8.21 1.09 -21.30
CA ASN A 116 8.52 -0.30 -21.04
C ASN A 116 7.30 -1.23 -21.20
N LEU A 117 6.10 -0.72 -21.02
CA LEU A 117 4.86 -1.47 -21.20
C LEU A 117 4.20 -1.30 -22.57
N GLY A 118 4.72 -0.40 -23.41
CA GLY A 118 4.09 -0.06 -24.69
C GLY A 118 2.70 0.54 -24.53
N ILE A 119 2.42 1.25 -23.42
CA ILE A 119 1.10 1.86 -23.17
C ILE A 119 0.98 3.14 -23.98
N ASN A 120 0.00 3.20 -24.87
CA ASN A 120 -0.28 4.39 -25.68
C ASN A 120 -0.94 5.48 -24.84
N ARG A 121 -0.24 6.61 -24.70
CA ARG A 121 -0.63 7.77 -23.87
C ARG A 121 -1.91 8.49 -24.37
N SER A 122 -2.20 8.39 -25.67
CA SER A 122 -3.37 9.05 -26.27
C SER A 122 -4.68 8.31 -26.03
N LEU A 123 -4.63 7.06 -25.55
CA LEU A 123 -5.81 6.27 -25.27
C LEU A 123 -6.54 6.77 -24.03
N LYS A 124 -7.87 6.77 -24.07
CA LYS A 124 -8.70 7.06 -22.91
C LYS A 124 -8.67 5.87 -21.93
N ILE A 125 -8.64 6.17 -20.63
CA ILE A 125 -8.61 5.16 -19.58
C ILE A 125 -9.72 4.12 -19.76
N LYS A 126 -10.95 4.54 -20.09
CA LYS A 126 -12.08 3.62 -20.31
C LYS A 126 -11.89 2.61 -21.44
N THR A 127 -10.94 2.86 -22.36
CA THR A 127 -10.66 1.94 -23.50
C THR A 127 -9.57 0.92 -23.19
N LEU A 128 -8.90 1.07 -22.06
CA LEU A 128 -7.85 0.15 -21.62
C LEU A 128 -8.48 -1.09 -20.96
N SER A 129 -7.81 -2.24 -21.08
CA SER A 129 -8.18 -3.43 -20.30
C SER A 129 -8.03 -3.16 -18.79
N LYS A 130 -8.74 -3.91 -17.95
CA LYS A 130 -8.65 -3.79 -16.50
C LYS A 130 -7.19 -3.86 -16.02
N GLY A 131 -6.43 -4.88 -16.44
CA GLY A 131 -5.03 -5.03 -16.08
C GLY A 131 -4.13 -3.87 -16.56
N THR A 132 -4.45 -3.26 -17.71
CA THR A 132 -3.71 -2.07 -18.17
C THR A 132 -4.06 -0.84 -17.32
N GLN A 133 -5.32 -0.69 -16.90
CA GLN A 133 -5.72 0.39 -15.97
C GLN A 133 -5.00 0.24 -14.62
N GLU A 134 -4.88 -0.97 -14.09
CA GLU A 134 -4.14 -1.26 -12.85
C GLU A 134 -2.65 -0.91 -12.99
N LYS A 135 -2.03 -1.24 -14.13
CA LYS A 135 -0.65 -0.83 -14.43
C LYS A 135 -0.49 0.69 -14.49
N VAL A 136 -1.42 1.40 -15.13
CA VAL A 136 -1.42 2.88 -15.17
C VAL A 136 -1.58 3.46 -13.76
N ALA A 137 -2.49 2.93 -12.94
CA ALA A 137 -2.69 3.37 -11.56
C ALA A 137 -1.40 3.19 -10.74
N LEU A 138 -0.74 2.04 -10.85
CA LEU A 138 0.53 1.78 -10.18
C LEU A 138 1.63 2.74 -10.66
N ILE A 139 1.74 2.99 -11.98
CA ILE A 139 2.71 3.93 -12.55
C ILE A 139 2.55 5.31 -11.92
N LEU A 140 1.32 5.83 -11.84
CA LEU A 140 1.06 7.14 -11.27
C LEU A 140 1.49 7.21 -9.79
N VAL A 141 1.17 6.18 -9.02
CA VAL A 141 1.52 6.11 -7.59
C VAL A 141 3.04 5.98 -7.39
N MET A 142 3.71 5.08 -8.13
CA MET A 142 5.14 4.82 -8.00
C MET A 142 6.02 5.91 -8.65
N SER A 143 5.43 6.79 -9.47
CA SER A 143 6.15 7.95 -10.04
C SER A 143 6.27 9.12 -9.08
N ARG A 144 5.62 9.11 -7.93
CA ARG A 144 5.87 10.05 -6.84
C ARG A 144 7.19 9.72 -6.13
N ARG A 145 7.83 10.71 -5.52
CA ARG A 145 8.99 10.53 -4.63
C ARG A 145 8.55 10.63 -3.17
N ALA A 146 7.58 9.78 -2.80
CA ALA A 146 7.00 9.77 -1.47
C ALA A 146 7.94 9.12 -0.44
N LYS A 147 7.81 9.50 0.83
CA LYS A 147 8.49 8.82 1.95
C LYS A 147 7.76 7.55 2.37
N LEU A 148 6.44 7.49 2.14
CA LEU A 148 5.59 6.35 2.49
C LEU A 148 4.66 6.03 1.32
N TYR A 149 4.73 4.80 0.83
CA TYR A 149 3.78 4.25 -0.12
C TYR A 149 2.83 3.31 0.62
N MET A 150 1.54 3.46 0.37
CA MET A 150 0.50 2.58 0.90
C MET A 150 -0.24 1.95 -0.28
N LEU A 151 -0.08 0.65 -0.47
CA LEU A 151 -0.64 -0.10 -1.58
C LEU A 151 -1.71 -1.06 -1.03
N ASP A 152 -2.98 -0.75 -1.29
CA ASP A 152 -4.11 -1.53 -0.77
C ASP A 152 -4.53 -2.58 -1.80
N GLU A 153 -4.24 -3.85 -1.51
CA GLU A 153 -4.51 -5.02 -2.36
C GLU A 153 -3.99 -4.87 -3.81
N PRO A 154 -2.72 -4.45 -4.03
CA PRO A 154 -2.22 -4.06 -5.36
C PRO A 154 -2.20 -5.21 -6.39
N ILE A 155 -2.26 -6.46 -5.94
CA ILE A 155 -2.18 -7.67 -6.77
C ILE A 155 -3.47 -8.49 -6.75
N ALA A 156 -4.53 -8.00 -6.11
CA ALA A 156 -5.79 -8.71 -6.01
C ALA A 156 -6.56 -8.66 -7.34
N GLY A 157 -7.01 -9.82 -7.81
CA GLY A 157 -7.86 -9.90 -8.99
C GLY A 157 -7.15 -9.64 -10.33
N VAL A 158 -5.81 -9.64 -10.36
CA VAL A 158 -5.01 -9.53 -11.58
C VAL A 158 -4.44 -10.89 -11.99
N ASP A 159 -4.14 -11.04 -13.28
CA ASP A 159 -3.49 -12.23 -13.80
C ASP A 159 -2.03 -12.35 -13.32
N PRO A 160 -1.42 -13.54 -13.33
CA PRO A 160 -0.06 -13.77 -12.82
C PRO A 160 1.00 -12.88 -13.47
N ALA A 161 0.92 -12.64 -14.79
CA ALA A 161 1.92 -11.82 -15.49
C ALA A 161 1.84 -10.33 -15.06
N THR A 162 0.62 -9.83 -14.87
CA THR A 162 0.41 -8.48 -14.32
C THR A 162 0.88 -8.40 -12.88
N ARG A 163 0.68 -9.44 -12.07
CA ARG A 163 1.15 -9.51 -10.67
C ARG A 163 2.68 -9.43 -10.60
N ASP A 164 3.39 -10.23 -11.38
CA ASP A 164 4.86 -10.18 -11.48
C ASP A 164 5.36 -8.80 -11.89
N TYR A 165 4.68 -8.16 -12.85
CA TYR A 165 5.01 -6.82 -13.27
C TYR A 165 4.84 -5.81 -12.11
N ILE A 166 3.74 -5.86 -11.37
CA ILE A 166 3.47 -4.99 -10.22
C ILE A 166 4.61 -5.12 -9.19
N LEU A 167 4.96 -6.34 -8.80
CA LEU A 167 6.01 -6.59 -7.80
C LEU A 167 7.39 -6.10 -8.28
N ARG A 168 7.75 -6.37 -9.54
CA ARG A 168 8.99 -5.85 -10.13
C ARG A 168 9.01 -4.33 -10.19
N THR A 169 7.88 -3.70 -10.52
CA THR A 169 7.76 -2.23 -10.57
C THR A 169 7.94 -1.62 -9.18
N ILE A 170 7.35 -2.23 -8.15
CA ILE A 170 7.54 -1.81 -6.77
C ILE A 170 9.04 -1.86 -6.41
N LEU A 171 9.71 -2.98 -6.64
CA LEU A 171 11.12 -3.15 -6.29
C LEU A 171 12.06 -2.24 -7.11
N SER A 172 11.82 -2.09 -8.41
CA SER A 172 12.71 -1.33 -9.30
C SER A 172 12.59 0.19 -9.10
N ASN A 173 11.47 0.66 -8.55
CA ASN A 173 11.22 2.09 -8.32
C ASN A 173 11.21 2.44 -6.82
N TYR A 174 11.55 1.47 -5.98
CA TYR A 174 11.71 1.66 -4.55
C TYR A 174 12.95 2.51 -4.27
N ASP A 175 12.78 3.52 -3.43
CA ASP A 175 13.88 4.29 -2.84
C ASP A 175 14.17 3.66 -1.45
N GLU A 176 15.40 3.26 -1.18
CA GLU A 176 15.78 2.61 0.07
C GLU A 176 15.47 3.46 1.32
N ASN A 177 15.29 4.76 1.16
CA ASN A 177 14.87 5.66 2.23
C ASN A 177 13.34 5.75 2.39
N ALA A 178 12.57 5.26 1.42
CA ALA A 178 11.11 5.22 1.51
C ALA A 178 10.64 3.95 2.23
N THR A 179 9.42 3.97 2.72
CA THR A 179 8.76 2.79 3.27
C THR A 179 7.58 2.42 2.40
N ILE A 180 7.36 1.13 2.17
CA ILE A 180 6.20 0.62 1.45
C ILE A 180 5.38 -0.24 2.41
N ILE A 181 4.08 0.02 2.51
CA ILE A 181 3.12 -0.85 3.19
C ILE A 181 2.24 -1.48 2.12
N ILE A 182 2.25 -2.79 2.03
CA ILE A 182 1.42 -3.57 1.09
C ILE A 182 0.37 -4.32 1.90
N SER A 183 -0.89 -3.96 1.74
CA SER A 183 -1.97 -4.79 2.28
C SER A 183 -2.31 -5.90 1.29
N THR A 184 -2.39 -7.12 1.77
CA THR A 184 -2.85 -8.24 0.93
C THR A 184 -3.26 -9.45 1.77
N HIS A 185 -4.02 -10.34 1.16
CA HIS A 185 -4.30 -11.69 1.64
C HIS A 185 -3.55 -12.75 0.80
N LEU A 186 -2.83 -12.34 -0.27
CA LEU A 186 -2.05 -13.21 -1.17
C LEU A 186 -0.57 -13.21 -0.74
N ILE A 187 -0.29 -13.83 0.40
CA ILE A 187 1.00 -13.72 1.09
C ILE A 187 2.13 -14.37 0.32
N ALA A 188 1.88 -15.57 -0.23
CA ALA A 188 2.89 -16.33 -0.97
C ALA A 188 3.48 -15.53 -2.15
N ASP A 189 2.71 -14.62 -2.76
CA ASP A 189 3.15 -13.81 -3.88
C ASP A 189 4.07 -12.66 -3.45
N VAL A 190 3.88 -12.11 -2.25
CA VAL A 190 4.60 -10.91 -1.78
C VAL A 190 5.71 -11.22 -0.77
N GLU A 191 5.69 -12.37 -0.10
CA GLU A 191 6.60 -12.70 1.00
C GLU A 191 8.09 -12.46 0.67
N GLN A 192 8.48 -12.76 -0.56
CA GLN A 192 9.88 -12.64 -0.98
C GLN A 192 10.43 -11.21 -1.02
N ILE A 193 9.53 -10.21 -1.04
CA ILE A 193 9.92 -8.79 -1.08
C ILE A 193 9.74 -8.09 0.27
N LEU A 194 9.13 -8.75 1.25
CA LEU A 194 8.86 -8.16 2.57
C LEU A 194 10.07 -8.23 3.49
N SER A 195 10.34 -7.14 4.21
CA SER A 195 11.28 -7.12 5.33
C SER A 195 10.58 -7.37 6.66
N ASP A 196 9.37 -6.83 6.82
CA ASP A 196 8.58 -6.90 8.05
C ASP A 196 7.13 -7.25 7.73
N VAL A 197 6.43 -7.80 8.70
CA VAL A 197 5.01 -8.13 8.58
C VAL A 197 4.22 -7.69 9.80
N VAL A 198 2.99 -7.27 9.54
CA VAL A 198 1.98 -6.95 10.56
C VAL A 198 0.74 -7.79 10.25
N PHE A 199 0.38 -8.70 11.15
CA PHE A 199 -0.86 -9.46 11.03
C PHE A 199 -1.98 -8.74 11.75
N ILE A 200 -3.08 -8.49 11.04
CA ILE A 200 -4.31 -7.90 11.59
C ILE A 200 -5.44 -8.91 11.56
N SER A 201 -6.09 -9.10 12.70
CA SER A 201 -7.28 -9.93 12.86
C SER A 201 -8.34 -9.18 13.65
N ARG A 202 -9.57 -9.15 13.15
CA ARG A 202 -10.73 -8.53 13.83
C ARG A 202 -10.45 -7.12 14.39
N GLY A 203 -9.68 -6.34 13.66
CA GLY A 203 -9.33 -4.97 14.03
C GLY A 203 -8.18 -4.84 15.04
N GLU A 204 -7.49 -5.91 15.38
CA GLU A 204 -6.36 -5.92 16.31
C GLU A 204 -5.08 -6.41 15.62
N VAL A 205 -3.92 -5.89 16.04
CA VAL A 205 -2.60 -6.41 15.63
C VAL A 205 -2.31 -7.65 16.46
N VAL A 206 -2.19 -8.79 15.79
CA VAL A 206 -1.91 -10.09 16.43
C VAL A 206 -0.44 -10.50 16.35
N LEU A 207 0.29 -9.94 15.38
CA LEU A 207 1.73 -10.15 15.22
C LEU A 207 2.35 -8.95 14.51
N CYS A 208 3.54 -8.54 14.95
CA CYS A 208 4.39 -7.57 14.27
C CYS A 208 5.84 -8.04 14.46
N ASP A 209 6.49 -8.48 13.36
CA ASP A 209 7.85 -9.00 13.42
C ASP A 209 8.56 -8.86 12.06
N THR A 210 9.87 -9.08 12.02
CA THR A 210 10.61 -9.18 10.75
C THR A 210 10.43 -10.57 10.15
N VAL A 211 10.49 -10.64 8.81
CA VAL A 211 10.43 -11.92 8.08
C VAL A 211 11.54 -12.86 8.50
N ASP A 212 12.75 -12.32 8.73
CA ASP A 212 13.91 -13.09 9.16
C ASP A 212 13.74 -13.67 10.57
N ASN A 213 13.19 -12.90 11.52
CA ASN A 213 12.89 -13.40 12.85
C ASN A 213 11.88 -14.54 12.82
N ILE A 214 10.83 -14.41 12.00
CA ILE A 214 9.82 -15.47 11.83
C ILE A 214 10.49 -16.74 11.31
N ARG A 215 11.31 -16.64 10.27
CA ARG A 215 12.03 -17.79 9.71
C ARG A 215 12.97 -18.44 10.71
N GLN A 216 13.70 -17.65 11.48
CA GLN A 216 14.65 -18.18 12.47
C GLN A 216 13.96 -18.81 13.68
N ARG A 217 12.91 -18.17 14.20
CA ARG A 217 12.24 -18.62 15.42
C ARG A 217 11.26 -19.75 15.19
N GLU A 218 10.47 -19.65 14.11
CA GLU A 218 9.38 -20.59 13.82
C GLU A 218 9.81 -21.70 12.83
N GLY A 219 10.91 -21.51 12.09
CA GLY A 219 11.33 -22.43 11.03
C GLY A 219 10.35 -22.49 9.85
N LYS A 220 9.53 -21.46 9.66
CA LYS A 220 8.42 -21.41 8.71
C LYS A 220 8.48 -20.18 7.83
N SER A 221 7.81 -20.26 6.67
CA SER A 221 7.53 -19.08 5.86
C SER A 221 6.44 -18.22 6.50
N VAL A 222 6.34 -16.95 6.08
CA VAL A 222 5.27 -16.05 6.53
C VAL A 222 3.89 -16.60 6.14
N ASP A 223 3.76 -17.17 4.93
CA ASP A 223 2.52 -17.80 4.46
C ASP A 223 2.12 -18.99 5.33
N GLN A 224 3.08 -19.85 5.71
CA GLN A 224 2.82 -20.98 6.60
C GLN A 224 2.36 -20.52 7.99
N LEU A 225 3.06 -19.54 8.58
CA LEU A 225 2.70 -18.98 9.88
C LEU A 225 1.30 -18.32 9.82
N PHE A 226 1.02 -17.58 8.75
CA PHE A 226 -0.28 -16.96 8.55
C PHE A 226 -1.41 -17.99 8.53
N ARG A 227 -1.26 -19.07 7.78
CA ARG A 227 -2.27 -20.16 7.72
C ARG A 227 -2.52 -20.78 9.08
N GLU A 228 -1.49 -20.93 9.91
CA GLU A 228 -1.64 -21.44 11.28
C GLU A 228 -2.38 -20.47 12.20
N VAL A 229 -1.98 -19.18 12.15
CA VAL A 229 -2.61 -18.15 13.00
C VAL A 229 -4.07 -17.94 12.66
N PHE A 230 -4.42 -17.98 11.37
CA PHE A 230 -5.78 -17.75 10.90
C PHE A 230 -6.58 -19.03 10.63
N LYS A 231 -5.97 -20.22 10.85
CA LYS A 231 -6.59 -21.53 10.62
C LYS A 231 -7.27 -21.67 9.25
N CYS A 232 -6.53 -21.22 8.23
CA CYS A 232 -6.97 -21.29 6.82
C CYS A 232 -6.49 -22.58 6.16
#